data_2aa54fdc914d23b087a1b4bebd4387ac
#
_entry.id   2aa54fdc914d23b087a1b4bebd4387ac
#
_cell.length_a   1.000
_cell.length_b   1.000
_cell.length_c   1.000
_cell.angle_alpha   90.00
_cell.angle_beta   90.00
_cell.angle_gamma   90.00
#
_symmetry.space_group_name_H-M   'P 1'
#
loop_
_entity.id
_entity.type
_entity.pdbx_description
1 polymer ?
#
loop_
_entity_poly.entity_id
_entity_poly.type
_entity_poly.pdbx_seq_one_letter_code
_entity_poly.pdbx_strand_id
1 'polypeptide(L)'
;MSDANDPVYPSKRREFLRGVATVGIATGVGAVMGDALAQTGSAAMASGIGAKPPTKATRDANAEYANRLAFDDTQDFADAKRGLIATLPEPGIIPSSKGGAAWDLGQFAFITGGPENNAPASVNPSLWRNAKLNMNHGLFEVVDGIWQVRGYDISVMSIIRGNTGWIVVDPLMTSDVSSVVWKQLVIPHLGDKPITHVIYTHSHADHYGGIRGIVDEADLKAGKVKVVAPAGFTEAAVGENVIAGNAMSRRAAYMYGNLLPRNPVGVVDGGLGKTTSIGAITLLPPTDFATTTGQKLTLDGVEIVVLMAPESEAPSEFMFYVPEYKAFCSAEDATHTLHNLYTLRGAKVRDALLWSKYLQASIDMFGGDMEVLFASHYWPTWGNAQIVTFLKSQRDMYRIFSAGQGVSTYASDGPCTTCRDACSSQP
;
A
#
# COMPACT_ATOMS: atom_id res chain seq x y z
N MET A 1 56.21 33.37 19.40
CA MET A 1 56.66 33.15 18.02
C MET A 1 55.68 32.14 17.51
N SER A 2 54.73 32.64 16.90
CA SER A 2 54.21 33.03 15.59
C SER A 2 53.34 31.89 15.06
N ASP A 3 52.20 32.12 14.92
CA ASP A 3 51.22 32.78 14.07
C ASP A 3 50.38 31.77 13.32
N ALA A 4 49.16 31.84 13.61
CA ALA A 4 48.06 31.16 12.94
C ALA A 4 47.63 31.96 11.70
N ASN A 5 47.07 31.28 10.71
CA ASN A 5 46.22 31.87 9.71
C ASN A 5 45.04 30.94 9.46
N ASP A 6 43.89 31.25 10.05
CA ASP A 6 42.59 30.76 9.65
C ASP A 6 41.97 31.72 8.58
N PRO A 7 41.38 31.21 7.50
CA PRO A 7 40.69 32.04 6.52
C PRO A 7 39.29 32.38 7.01
N VAL A 8 39.05 33.68 7.20
CA VAL A 8 37.77 34.29 7.50
C VAL A 8 36.78 34.14 6.32
N TYR A 9 35.72 33.38 6.49
CA TYR A 9 34.58 33.37 5.56
C TYR A 9 33.61 34.53 5.91
N PRO A 10 33.18 35.36 4.96
CA PRO A 10 32.33 36.50 5.23
C PRO A 10 30.87 36.12 5.47
N SER A 11 30.28 36.78 6.47
CA SER A 11 28.96 36.60 7.07
C SER A 11 27.80 37.10 6.16
N LYS A 12 27.47 36.39 5.09
CA LYS A 12 26.21 36.63 4.32
C LYS A 12 24.97 35.91 4.85
N ARG A 13 25.10 35.12 5.91
CA ARG A 13 23.98 34.42 6.54
C ARG A 13 23.10 35.26 7.45
N ARG A 14 23.56 36.40 7.91
CA ARG A 14 22.81 37.28 8.85
C ARG A 14 21.87 38.25 8.20
N GLU A 15 22.06 38.60 6.94
CA GLU A 15 21.15 39.52 6.22
C GLU A 15 19.92 38.83 5.65
N PHE A 16 20.02 37.52 5.29
CA PHE A 16 18.87 36.74 4.82
C PHE A 16 17.81 36.48 5.92
N LEU A 17 18.19 36.50 7.18
CA LEU A 17 17.29 36.26 8.32
C LEU A 17 16.61 37.55 8.85
N ARG A 18 17.03 38.72 8.42
CA ARG A 18 16.41 40.00 8.84
C ARG A 18 15.29 40.50 7.92
N GLY A 19 15.11 39.88 6.75
CA GLY A 19 14.05 40.23 5.78
C GLY A 19 12.73 39.50 5.99
N VAL A 20 12.61 38.56 6.94
CA VAL A 20 11.40 37.71 7.14
C VAL A 20 10.62 38.08 8.42
N ALA A 21 11.01 39.09 9.14
CA ALA A 21 10.43 39.41 10.45
C ALA A 21 9.45 40.61 10.46
N THR A 22 8.63 40.79 9.41
CA THR A 22 7.47 41.68 9.49
C THR A 22 6.40 41.25 8.46
N VAL A 23 5.70 40.15 8.67
CA VAL A 23 4.31 39.97 8.22
C VAL A 23 3.61 39.07 9.22
N GLY A 24 2.47 39.51 9.66
CA GLY A 24 1.65 39.09 10.78
C GLY A 24 1.39 37.58 10.94
N ILE A 25 1.24 37.26 12.20
CA ILE A 25 0.62 36.01 12.70
C ILE A 25 -0.81 35.94 12.13
N ALA A 26 -1.01 35.04 11.19
CA ALA A 26 -2.32 34.50 10.83
C ALA A 26 -2.17 32.99 10.62
N THR A 27 -2.90 32.27 11.42
CA THR A 27 -3.14 30.82 11.33
C THR A 27 -3.45 30.40 9.89
N GLY A 28 -2.54 29.64 9.22
CA GLY A 28 -2.84 29.14 7.87
C GLY A 28 -1.69 28.82 6.93
N VAL A 29 -0.45 28.59 7.38
CA VAL A 29 0.72 28.41 6.47
C VAL A 29 1.06 26.94 6.17
N GLY A 30 0.21 25.98 6.53
CA GLY A 30 0.44 24.56 6.20
C GLY A 30 -0.08 24.10 4.82
N ALA A 31 -0.98 24.85 4.19
CA ALA A 31 -1.75 24.35 3.03
C ALA A 31 -1.35 24.93 1.66
N VAL A 32 -0.61 26.03 1.59
CA VAL A 32 -0.49 26.81 0.34
C VAL A 32 0.70 26.42 -0.55
N MET A 33 1.73 25.75 -0.03
CA MET A 33 2.89 25.37 -0.87
C MET A 33 2.75 23.98 -1.55
N GLY A 34 1.84 23.12 -1.09
CA GLY A 34 1.56 21.84 -1.73
C GLY A 34 0.77 22.00 -3.03
N ASP A 35 -0.22 22.89 -3.04
CA ASP A 35 -1.16 23.04 -4.14
C ASP A 35 -0.57 23.78 -5.35
N ALA A 36 0.28 24.78 -5.15
CA ALA A 36 0.91 25.52 -6.24
C ALA A 36 1.92 24.66 -7.04
N LEU A 37 2.62 23.76 -6.38
CA LEU A 37 3.55 22.83 -7.06
C LEU A 37 2.82 21.69 -7.75
N ALA A 38 1.69 21.21 -7.22
CA ALA A 38 0.89 20.17 -7.84
C ALA A 38 0.17 20.68 -9.11
N GLN A 39 -0.40 21.87 -9.07
CA GLN A 39 -1.13 22.44 -10.21
C GLN A 39 -0.22 22.95 -11.33
N THR A 40 0.92 23.57 -11.01
CA THR A 40 1.86 24.03 -12.04
C THR A 40 2.66 22.88 -12.65
N GLY A 41 2.96 21.84 -11.88
CA GLY A 41 3.62 20.61 -12.38
C GLY A 41 2.74 19.84 -13.35
N SER A 42 1.45 19.67 -13.07
CA SER A 42 0.50 18.94 -13.91
C SER A 42 0.28 19.61 -15.26
N ALA A 43 0.11 20.93 -15.30
CA ALA A 43 -0.13 21.66 -16.55
C ALA A 43 1.12 21.74 -17.46
N ALA A 44 2.31 21.90 -16.87
CA ALA A 44 3.57 21.95 -17.62
C ALA A 44 3.99 20.57 -18.17
N MET A 45 3.64 19.48 -17.47
CA MET A 45 3.98 18.11 -17.89
C MET A 45 2.99 17.54 -18.93
N ALA A 46 1.75 18.05 -18.97
CA ALA A 46 0.78 17.68 -20.02
C ALA A 46 1.21 18.14 -21.43
N SER A 47 2.18 19.06 -21.53
CA SER A 47 2.68 19.59 -22.80
C SER A 47 3.75 18.74 -23.49
N GLY A 48 4.04 17.54 -23.01
CA GLY A 48 4.96 16.60 -23.71
C GLY A 48 6.44 17.03 -23.75
N ILE A 49 6.83 18.06 -23.01
CA ILE A 49 8.22 18.51 -22.97
C ILE A 49 9.05 17.54 -22.14
N GLY A 50 9.85 16.71 -22.81
CA GLY A 50 10.99 16.03 -22.21
C GLY A 50 10.89 14.50 -22.02
N ALA A 51 9.79 13.84 -22.37
CA ALA A 51 9.75 12.38 -22.34
C ALA A 51 10.73 11.82 -23.39
N LYS A 52 11.77 11.13 -22.93
CA LYS A 52 12.74 10.48 -23.83
C LYS A 52 12.28 9.06 -24.14
N PRO A 53 12.49 8.57 -25.37
CA PRO A 53 12.25 7.17 -25.67
C PRO A 53 13.16 6.28 -24.81
N PRO A 54 12.75 5.03 -24.52
CA PRO A 54 13.58 4.10 -23.76
C PRO A 54 14.92 3.86 -24.47
N THR A 55 15.98 3.76 -23.69
CA THR A 55 17.32 3.42 -24.23
C THR A 55 17.33 2.00 -24.80
N LYS A 56 18.34 1.67 -25.60
CA LYS A 56 18.52 0.28 -26.06
C LYS A 56 18.64 -0.68 -24.89
N ALA A 57 19.42 -0.34 -23.86
CA ALA A 57 19.58 -1.16 -22.66
C ALA A 57 18.23 -1.42 -21.94
N THR A 58 17.38 -0.40 -21.80
CA THR A 58 16.04 -0.55 -21.22
C THR A 58 15.17 -1.50 -22.05
N ARG A 59 15.16 -1.33 -23.37
CA ARG A 59 14.37 -2.21 -24.26
C ARG A 59 14.84 -3.65 -24.20
N ASP A 60 16.18 -3.86 -24.23
CA ASP A 60 16.76 -5.21 -24.21
C ASP A 60 16.43 -5.92 -22.88
N ALA A 61 16.60 -5.23 -21.74
CA ALA A 61 16.25 -5.77 -20.43
C ALA A 61 14.76 -6.13 -20.33
N ASN A 62 13.86 -5.25 -20.77
CA ASN A 62 12.42 -5.51 -20.74
C ASN A 62 12.05 -6.69 -21.67
N ALA A 63 12.67 -6.80 -22.86
CA ALA A 63 12.47 -7.92 -23.77
C ALA A 63 12.97 -9.25 -23.18
N GLU A 64 14.06 -9.23 -22.43
CA GLU A 64 14.57 -10.42 -21.75
C GLU A 64 13.59 -10.92 -20.68
N TYR A 65 13.03 -10.03 -19.87
CA TYR A 65 11.99 -10.39 -18.89
C TYR A 65 10.73 -10.93 -19.56
N ALA A 66 10.34 -10.40 -20.71
CA ALA A 66 9.20 -10.91 -21.47
C ALA A 66 9.36 -12.39 -21.87
N ASN A 67 10.60 -12.87 -22.05
CA ASN A 67 10.88 -14.25 -22.43
C ASN A 67 11.08 -15.19 -21.22
N ARG A 68 11.20 -14.65 -20.00
CA ARG A 68 11.49 -15.44 -18.79
C ARG A 68 10.27 -15.69 -17.91
N LEU A 69 9.24 -14.84 -18.00
CA LEU A 69 8.09 -14.88 -17.12
C LEU A 69 6.95 -15.67 -17.76
N ALA A 70 6.20 -16.39 -16.93
CA ALA A 70 5.05 -17.22 -17.34
C ALA A 70 3.82 -16.31 -17.62
N PHE A 71 3.81 -15.59 -18.75
CA PHE A 71 2.69 -14.75 -19.14
C PHE A 71 1.45 -15.53 -19.60
N ASP A 72 1.57 -16.80 -19.82
CA ASP A 72 0.47 -17.75 -20.07
C ASP A 72 -0.31 -18.13 -18.82
N ASP A 73 0.24 -17.92 -17.62
CA ASP A 73 -0.53 -18.00 -16.37
C ASP A 73 -1.54 -16.83 -16.28
N THR A 74 -2.81 -17.17 -16.35
CA THR A 74 -3.93 -16.22 -16.36
C THR A 74 -4.76 -16.21 -15.08
N GLN A 75 -4.37 -17.01 -14.07
CA GLN A 75 -5.15 -17.19 -12.85
C GLN A 75 -5.41 -15.84 -12.14
N ASP A 76 -4.41 -14.99 -12.01
CA ASP A 76 -4.57 -13.66 -11.40
C ASP A 76 -5.64 -12.79 -12.11
N PHE A 77 -5.80 -12.91 -13.43
CA PHE A 77 -6.83 -12.16 -14.17
C PHE A 77 -8.25 -12.63 -13.86
N ALA A 78 -8.42 -13.89 -13.50
CA ALA A 78 -9.67 -14.42 -12.99
C ALA A 78 -9.90 -13.99 -11.53
N ASP A 79 -8.89 -14.15 -10.68
CA ASP A 79 -8.96 -13.85 -9.24
C ASP A 79 -9.15 -12.35 -8.95
N ALA A 80 -8.49 -11.48 -9.70
CA ALA A 80 -8.64 -10.04 -9.55
C ALA A 80 -10.08 -9.53 -9.86
N LYS A 81 -10.86 -10.27 -10.63
CA LYS A 81 -12.26 -9.97 -10.96
C LYS A 81 -13.27 -10.71 -10.11
N ARG A 82 -12.83 -11.75 -9.40
CA ARG A 82 -13.70 -12.63 -8.65
C ARG A 82 -14.46 -11.86 -7.57
N GLY A 83 -15.76 -12.12 -7.49
CA GLY A 83 -16.64 -11.55 -6.46
C GLY A 83 -17.06 -10.10 -6.69
N LEU A 84 -16.84 -9.50 -7.89
CA LEU A 84 -17.25 -8.13 -8.16
C LEU A 84 -18.78 -7.99 -8.00
N ILE A 85 -19.18 -7.06 -7.12
CA ILE A 85 -20.59 -6.73 -6.84
C ILE A 85 -20.98 -5.44 -7.59
N ALA A 86 -20.18 -4.38 -7.41
CA ALA A 86 -20.48 -3.06 -7.95
C ALA A 86 -19.24 -2.19 -8.11
N THR A 87 -19.34 -1.18 -8.97
CA THR A 87 -18.38 -0.09 -9.13
C THR A 87 -19.06 1.24 -8.83
N LEU A 88 -18.26 2.28 -8.54
CA LEU A 88 -18.81 3.64 -8.53
C LEU A 88 -19.41 3.98 -9.89
N PRO A 89 -20.48 4.82 -9.94
CA PRO A 89 -21.00 5.32 -11.19
C PRO A 89 -19.93 6.02 -12.02
N GLU A 90 -19.98 5.80 -13.36
CA GLU A 90 -19.08 6.51 -14.27
C GLU A 90 -19.22 8.05 -14.16
N PRO A 91 -18.11 8.79 -14.23
CA PRO A 91 -16.76 8.38 -14.60
C PRO A 91 -15.90 7.85 -13.42
N GLY A 92 -16.45 7.56 -12.25
CA GLY A 92 -15.72 7.02 -11.10
C GLY A 92 -14.72 7.97 -10.45
N ILE A 93 -14.81 9.27 -10.73
CA ILE A 93 -13.95 10.30 -10.16
C ILE A 93 -14.44 10.67 -8.77
N ILE A 94 -13.52 10.62 -7.80
CA ILE A 94 -13.79 11.03 -6.42
C ILE A 94 -13.21 12.44 -6.22
N PRO A 95 -14.03 13.44 -5.85
CA PRO A 95 -13.54 14.79 -5.60
C PRO A 95 -12.73 14.86 -4.29
N SER A 96 -11.69 15.72 -4.27
CA SER A 96 -10.94 16.02 -3.06
C SER A 96 -11.48 17.23 -2.33
N SER A 97 -11.54 17.16 -1.00
CA SER A 97 -11.83 18.29 -0.13
C SER A 97 -10.80 19.45 -0.25
N LYS A 98 -9.63 19.14 -0.81
CA LYS A 98 -8.55 20.12 -1.09
C LYS A 98 -8.61 20.70 -2.51
N GLY A 99 -9.62 20.35 -3.29
CA GLY A 99 -9.77 20.72 -4.70
C GLY A 99 -9.21 19.68 -5.66
N GLY A 100 -9.79 19.62 -6.86
CA GLY A 100 -9.46 18.59 -7.86
C GLY A 100 -10.01 17.21 -7.52
N ALA A 101 -9.39 16.17 -8.04
CA ALA A 101 -9.76 14.79 -7.80
C ALA A 101 -8.90 14.17 -6.68
N ALA A 102 -9.56 13.53 -5.71
CA ALA A 102 -8.89 12.64 -4.76
C ALA A 102 -8.49 11.33 -5.44
N TRP A 103 -9.33 10.84 -6.34
CA TRP A 103 -9.09 9.65 -7.13
C TRP A 103 -9.67 9.79 -8.53
N ASP A 104 -8.91 9.37 -9.52
CA ASP A 104 -9.32 9.35 -10.93
C ASP A 104 -8.60 8.21 -11.66
N LEU A 105 -9.27 7.07 -11.76
CA LEU A 105 -8.76 5.90 -12.47
C LEU A 105 -8.74 6.12 -14.00
N GLY A 106 -9.53 7.05 -14.52
CA GLY A 106 -9.56 7.41 -15.93
C GLY A 106 -8.22 7.91 -16.47
N GLN A 107 -7.37 8.47 -15.61
CA GLN A 107 -5.99 8.85 -15.97
C GLN A 107 -5.13 7.68 -16.44
N PHE A 108 -5.51 6.44 -16.11
CA PHE A 108 -4.83 5.20 -16.50
C PHE A 108 -5.54 4.45 -17.62
N ALA A 109 -6.53 5.05 -18.30
CA ALA A 109 -7.31 4.43 -19.38
C ALA A 109 -6.46 3.98 -20.58
N PHE A 110 -5.20 4.44 -20.69
CA PHE A 110 -4.25 3.93 -21.69
C PHE A 110 -3.76 2.50 -21.41
N ILE A 111 -3.98 1.98 -20.19
CA ILE A 111 -3.65 0.61 -19.80
C ILE A 111 -4.83 -0.29 -20.21
N THR A 112 -4.65 -1.01 -21.31
CA THR A 112 -5.69 -1.85 -21.91
C THR A 112 -5.20 -3.27 -22.17
N GLY A 113 -6.14 -4.16 -22.48
CA GLY A 113 -5.88 -5.55 -22.85
C GLY A 113 -6.05 -6.52 -21.68
N GLY A 114 -5.95 -7.80 -22.02
CA GLY A 114 -6.06 -8.92 -21.11
C GLY A 114 -4.69 -9.47 -20.68
N PRO A 115 -4.58 -10.80 -20.53
CA PRO A 115 -3.35 -11.46 -20.06
C PRO A 115 -2.18 -11.36 -21.04
N GLU A 116 -2.42 -11.09 -22.33
CA GLU A 116 -1.37 -11.01 -23.33
C GLU A 116 -0.26 -10.00 -22.96
N ASN A 117 0.97 -10.32 -23.32
CA ASN A 117 2.09 -9.41 -23.11
C ASN A 117 2.13 -8.36 -24.25
N ASN A 118 1.55 -7.19 -23.99
CA ASN A 118 1.57 -6.01 -24.87
C ASN A 118 2.28 -4.82 -24.22
N ALA A 119 3.25 -5.09 -23.33
CA ALA A 119 3.96 -4.07 -22.59
C ALA A 119 4.70 -3.09 -23.54
N PRO A 120 4.57 -1.78 -23.31
CA PRO A 120 5.41 -0.79 -24.00
C PRO A 120 6.90 -1.04 -23.70
N ALA A 121 7.78 -0.81 -24.68
CA ALA A 121 9.21 -1.06 -24.53
C ALA A 121 9.89 -0.27 -23.38
N SER A 122 9.24 0.79 -22.89
CA SER A 122 9.64 1.60 -21.75
C SER A 122 9.28 1.00 -20.38
N VAL A 123 8.41 -0.02 -20.35
CA VAL A 123 7.83 -0.56 -19.11
C VAL A 123 8.26 -2.02 -18.95
N ASN A 124 8.67 -2.41 -17.74
CA ASN A 124 8.91 -3.81 -17.44
C ASN A 124 7.61 -4.61 -17.66
N PRO A 125 7.64 -5.75 -18.38
CA PRO A 125 6.44 -6.53 -18.70
C PRO A 125 5.68 -7.03 -17.46
N SER A 126 6.37 -7.36 -16.38
CA SER A 126 5.75 -7.75 -15.11
C SER A 126 4.98 -6.58 -14.47
N LEU A 127 5.56 -5.38 -14.46
CA LEU A 127 4.87 -4.17 -13.99
C LEU A 127 3.66 -3.84 -14.87
N TRP A 128 3.76 -4.01 -16.19
CA TRP A 128 2.63 -3.79 -17.10
C TRP A 128 1.50 -4.77 -16.84
N ARG A 129 1.83 -6.06 -16.63
CA ARG A 129 0.85 -7.08 -16.24
C ARG A 129 0.15 -6.69 -14.93
N ASN A 130 0.93 -6.31 -13.91
CA ASN A 130 0.40 -5.84 -12.63
C ASN A 130 -0.48 -4.60 -12.79
N ALA A 131 -0.06 -3.65 -13.63
CA ALA A 131 -0.82 -2.44 -13.92
C ALA A 131 -2.19 -2.74 -14.54
N LYS A 132 -2.30 -3.76 -15.41
CA LYS A 132 -3.60 -4.22 -15.94
C LYS A 132 -4.48 -4.83 -14.85
N LEU A 133 -3.92 -5.64 -13.99
CA LEU A 133 -4.64 -6.29 -12.89
C LEU A 133 -5.18 -5.25 -11.90
N ASN A 134 -4.40 -4.21 -11.60
CA ASN A 134 -4.80 -3.09 -10.74
C ASN A 134 -5.81 -2.11 -11.38
N MET A 135 -6.24 -2.34 -12.63
CA MET A 135 -7.40 -1.64 -13.20
C MET A 135 -8.74 -2.21 -12.71
N ASN A 136 -8.75 -3.39 -12.09
CA ASN A 136 -9.95 -3.93 -11.47
C ASN A 136 -10.28 -3.13 -10.20
N HIS A 137 -11.46 -2.56 -10.14
CA HIS A 137 -11.93 -1.71 -9.05
C HIS A 137 -13.38 -1.98 -8.73
N GLY A 138 -13.79 -1.75 -7.49
CA GLY A 138 -15.17 -1.96 -7.06
C GLY A 138 -15.27 -2.47 -5.63
N LEU A 139 -16.49 -2.90 -5.28
CA LEU A 139 -16.81 -3.71 -4.11
C LEU A 139 -16.85 -5.16 -4.55
N PHE A 140 -16.13 -6.02 -3.84
CA PHE A 140 -15.97 -7.43 -4.15
C PHE A 140 -16.31 -8.29 -2.94
N GLU A 141 -17.01 -9.40 -3.14
CA GLU A 141 -17.13 -10.45 -2.15
C GLU A 141 -15.86 -11.32 -2.13
N VAL A 142 -15.29 -11.50 -0.97
CA VAL A 142 -14.16 -12.40 -0.72
C VAL A 142 -14.67 -13.80 -0.39
N VAL A 143 -15.47 -13.87 0.64
CA VAL A 143 -16.33 -15.01 1.05
C VAL A 143 -17.60 -14.44 1.67
N ASP A 144 -18.65 -15.23 1.85
CA ASP A 144 -19.82 -14.74 2.59
C ASP A 144 -19.38 -14.30 4.00
N GLY A 145 -19.61 -13.03 4.28
CA GLY A 145 -19.20 -12.37 5.53
C GLY A 145 -17.95 -11.51 5.44
N ILE A 146 -17.18 -11.57 4.34
CA ILE A 146 -16.03 -10.70 4.11
C ILE A 146 -16.08 -10.09 2.73
N TRP A 147 -15.92 -8.77 2.63
CA TRP A 147 -15.90 -7.99 1.39
C TRP A 147 -14.68 -7.07 1.33
N GLN A 148 -14.33 -6.62 0.13
CA GLN A 148 -13.25 -5.66 -0.09
C GLN A 148 -13.67 -4.56 -1.05
N VAL A 149 -13.30 -3.32 -0.73
CA VAL A 149 -13.26 -2.20 -1.66
C VAL A 149 -11.85 -2.11 -2.22
N ARG A 150 -11.68 -2.32 -3.53
CA ARG A 150 -10.39 -2.34 -4.23
C ARG A 150 -10.36 -1.33 -5.36
N GLY A 151 -9.15 -0.80 -5.68
CA GLY A 151 -8.91 0.01 -6.87
C GLY A 151 -9.34 1.47 -6.77
N TYR A 152 -9.69 1.96 -5.59
CA TYR A 152 -10.00 3.37 -5.33
C TYR A 152 -8.94 4.08 -4.46
N ASP A 153 -7.93 3.34 -4.04
CA ASP A 153 -6.71 3.85 -3.39
C ASP A 153 -5.55 2.90 -3.71
N ILE A 154 -4.38 3.18 -3.19
CA ILE A 154 -3.24 2.27 -3.27
C ILE A 154 -3.49 1.01 -2.43
N SER A 155 -4.14 1.16 -1.27
CA SER A 155 -4.52 0.09 -0.35
C SER A 155 -5.94 -0.42 -0.59
N VAL A 156 -6.34 -1.43 0.15
CA VAL A 156 -7.64 -2.11 0.10
C VAL A 156 -8.33 -1.99 1.45
N MET A 157 -9.60 -1.58 1.45
CA MET A 157 -10.46 -1.64 2.64
C MET A 157 -11.18 -2.99 2.68
N SER A 158 -11.03 -3.75 3.76
CA SER A 158 -11.83 -4.96 3.96
C SER A 158 -12.94 -4.73 4.98
N ILE A 159 -14.09 -5.38 4.78
CA ILE A 159 -15.28 -5.27 5.63
C ILE A 159 -15.65 -6.67 6.09
N ILE A 160 -15.75 -6.88 7.39
CA ILE A 160 -16.14 -8.17 8.00
C ILE A 160 -17.51 -7.98 8.68
N ARG A 161 -18.41 -8.94 8.49
CA ARG A 161 -19.72 -8.96 9.13
C ARG A 161 -19.57 -9.29 10.59
N GLY A 162 -19.94 -8.35 11.48
CA GLY A 162 -20.13 -8.61 12.90
C GLY A 162 -21.58 -8.94 13.21
N ASN A 163 -21.86 -9.24 14.48
CA ASN A 163 -23.21 -9.56 14.95
C ASN A 163 -24.18 -8.38 14.85
N THR A 164 -23.69 -7.17 15.13
CA THR A 164 -24.55 -5.96 15.20
C THR A 164 -24.18 -4.92 14.15
N GLY A 165 -22.97 -4.98 13.58
CA GLY A 165 -22.47 -3.98 12.64
C GLY A 165 -21.33 -4.49 11.76
N TRP A 166 -20.50 -3.56 11.35
CA TRP A 166 -19.35 -3.79 10.51
C TRP A 166 -18.04 -3.68 11.28
N ILE A 167 -17.11 -4.58 11.01
CA ILE A 167 -15.72 -4.49 11.40
C ILE A 167 -14.96 -4.09 10.13
N VAL A 168 -14.32 -2.92 10.13
CA VAL A 168 -13.56 -2.40 8.98
C VAL A 168 -12.09 -2.61 9.20
N VAL A 169 -11.40 -3.17 8.21
CA VAL A 169 -9.94 -3.36 8.21
C VAL A 169 -9.35 -2.38 7.21
N ASP A 170 -8.42 -1.55 7.65
CA ASP A 170 -7.65 -0.57 6.86
C ASP A 170 -8.55 0.37 6.04
N PRO A 171 -9.02 1.48 6.62
CA PRO A 171 -10.00 2.37 5.99
C PRO A 171 -9.42 3.28 4.89
N LEU A 172 -8.45 2.81 4.09
CA LEU A 172 -7.79 3.53 3.00
C LEU A 172 -6.92 4.72 3.47
N MET A 173 -6.30 5.43 2.52
CA MET A 173 -5.35 6.51 2.81
C MET A 173 -6.04 7.85 3.12
N THR A 174 -7.14 8.20 2.43
CA THR A 174 -7.76 9.51 2.59
C THR A 174 -9.24 9.41 2.98
N SER A 175 -9.68 10.35 3.85
CA SER A 175 -11.08 10.43 4.27
C SER A 175 -12.02 10.79 3.11
N ASP A 176 -11.50 11.48 2.10
CA ASP A 176 -12.25 11.83 0.89
C ASP A 176 -12.68 10.55 0.15
N VAL A 177 -11.73 9.65 -0.10
CA VAL A 177 -12.00 8.39 -0.79
C VAL A 177 -12.84 7.44 0.07
N SER A 178 -12.43 7.21 1.34
CA SER A 178 -13.16 6.27 2.20
C SER A 178 -14.60 6.67 2.42
N SER A 179 -14.91 7.98 2.56
CA SER A 179 -16.28 8.47 2.69
C SER A 179 -17.13 8.20 1.46
N VAL A 180 -16.58 8.40 0.26
CA VAL A 180 -17.33 8.19 -0.99
C VAL A 180 -17.60 6.71 -1.22
N VAL A 181 -16.57 5.86 -1.12
CA VAL A 181 -16.76 4.41 -1.33
C VAL A 181 -17.65 3.79 -0.26
N TRP A 182 -17.58 4.26 0.98
CA TRP A 182 -18.48 3.81 2.04
C TRP A 182 -19.94 4.13 1.71
N LYS A 183 -20.23 5.37 1.38
CA LYS A 183 -21.59 5.85 1.10
C LYS A 183 -22.16 5.35 -0.21
N GLN A 184 -21.35 5.16 -1.24
CA GLN A 184 -21.82 4.86 -2.59
C GLN A 184 -21.64 3.39 -2.99
N LEU A 185 -20.79 2.62 -2.30
CA LEU A 185 -20.63 1.19 -2.57
C LEU A 185 -21.02 0.34 -1.36
N VAL A 186 -20.49 0.62 -0.16
CA VAL A 186 -20.70 -0.28 0.99
C VAL A 186 -22.16 -0.21 1.45
N ILE A 187 -22.66 0.96 1.82
CA ILE A 187 -24.04 1.11 2.33
C ILE A 187 -25.09 0.58 1.34
N PRO A 188 -25.08 0.94 0.04
CA PRO A 188 -26.13 0.49 -0.87
C PRO A 188 -26.15 -1.02 -1.12
N HIS A 189 -25.03 -1.72 -1.00
CA HIS A 189 -24.92 -3.12 -1.36
C HIS A 189 -24.81 -4.06 -0.17
N LEU A 190 -24.26 -3.61 0.97
CA LEU A 190 -24.10 -4.42 2.18
C LEU A 190 -25.08 -4.02 3.31
N GLY A 191 -25.66 -2.82 3.22
CA GLY A 191 -26.60 -2.28 4.19
C GLY A 191 -26.00 -1.23 5.12
N ASP A 192 -26.85 -0.33 5.59
CA ASP A 192 -26.50 0.76 6.51
C ASP A 192 -26.50 0.23 7.96
N LYS A 193 -25.43 -0.45 8.34
CA LYS A 193 -25.18 -0.90 9.70
C LYS A 193 -24.10 -0.05 10.35
N PRO A 194 -24.09 0.09 11.68
CA PRO A 194 -23.02 0.83 12.37
C PRO A 194 -21.67 0.14 12.19
N ILE A 195 -20.61 0.93 12.14
CA ILE A 195 -19.25 0.42 12.32
C ILE A 195 -19.04 0.24 13.82
N THR A 196 -18.71 -0.97 14.25
CA THR A 196 -18.47 -1.31 15.66
C THR A 196 -16.98 -1.33 15.97
N HIS A 197 -16.16 -1.78 15.00
CA HIS A 197 -14.72 -1.88 15.15
C HIS A 197 -14.01 -1.43 13.87
N VAL A 198 -12.83 -0.83 14.05
CA VAL A 198 -11.86 -0.61 12.97
C VAL A 198 -10.55 -1.28 13.38
N ILE A 199 -9.94 -1.99 12.45
CA ILE A 199 -8.62 -2.59 12.60
C ILE A 199 -7.64 -1.80 11.73
N TYR A 200 -6.55 -1.32 12.29
CA TYR A 200 -5.36 -0.90 11.57
C TYR A 200 -4.37 -2.06 11.60
N THR A 201 -4.08 -2.66 10.47
CA THR A 201 -3.15 -3.79 10.40
C THR A 201 -1.74 -3.39 10.77
N HIS A 202 -1.34 -2.17 10.37
CA HIS A 202 -0.02 -1.63 10.63
C HIS A 202 0.03 -0.09 10.55
N SER A 203 1.20 0.50 10.74
CA SER A 203 1.39 1.92 11.01
C SER A 203 1.56 2.81 9.78
N HIS A 204 1.40 2.32 8.55
CA HIS A 204 1.47 3.15 7.35
C HIS A 204 0.16 3.89 7.07
N ALA A 205 0.28 5.09 6.49
CA ALA A 205 -0.84 6.04 6.38
C ALA A 205 -1.99 5.55 5.48
N ASP A 206 -1.70 4.73 4.50
CA ASP A 206 -2.69 4.16 3.59
C ASP A 206 -3.59 3.09 4.22
N HIS A 207 -3.29 2.69 5.47
CA HIS A 207 -4.10 1.72 6.22
C HIS A 207 -4.93 2.34 7.36
N TYR A 208 -4.71 3.63 7.66
CA TYR A 208 -5.50 4.31 8.70
C TYR A 208 -6.02 5.70 8.30
N GLY A 209 -5.40 6.32 7.28
CA GLY A 209 -5.58 7.74 6.97
C GLY A 209 -7.00 8.14 6.60
N GLY A 210 -7.81 7.22 6.09
CA GLY A 210 -9.20 7.45 5.71
C GLY A 210 -10.23 7.33 6.83
N ILE A 211 -9.82 6.99 8.05
CA ILE A 211 -10.73 6.65 9.16
C ILE A 211 -11.84 7.69 9.40
N ARG A 212 -11.53 8.99 9.36
CA ARG A 212 -12.54 10.05 9.59
C ARG A 212 -13.51 10.24 8.42
N GLY A 213 -13.34 9.52 7.33
CA GLY A 213 -14.33 9.44 6.25
C GLY A 213 -15.52 8.54 6.60
N ILE A 214 -15.34 7.62 7.57
CA ILE A 214 -16.32 6.60 7.92
C ILE A 214 -16.65 6.53 9.41
N VAL A 215 -15.83 7.12 10.28
CA VAL A 215 -16.03 7.14 11.74
C VAL A 215 -15.93 8.56 12.27
N ASP A 216 -16.93 8.97 13.05
CA ASP A 216 -16.89 10.23 13.78
C ASP A 216 -16.12 10.09 15.10
N GLU A 217 -15.29 11.09 15.42
CA GLU A 217 -14.55 11.11 16.69
C GLU A 217 -15.47 11.09 17.92
N ALA A 218 -16.69 11.63 17.79
CA ALA A 218 -17.68 11.59 18.86
C ALA A 218 -18.12 10.16 19.18
N ASP A 219 -18.27 9.30 18.17
CA ASP A 219 -18.64 7.89 18.36
C ASP A 219 -17.51 7.08 18.99
N LEU A 220 -16.24 7.37 18.60
CA LEU A 220 -15.08 6.80 19.29
C LEU A 220 -15.04 7.20 20.77
N LYS A 221 -15.19 8.49 21.07
CA LYS A 221 -15.19 9.02 22.44
C LYS A 221 -16.36 8.46 23.28
N ALA A 222 -17.50 8.19 22.64
CA ALA A 222 -18.66 7.59 23.27
C ALA A 222 -18.53 6.05 23.45
N GLY A 223 -17.44 5.44 22.96
CA GLY A 223 -17.21 3.99 23.01
C GLY A 223 -18.13 3.17 22.10
N LYS A 224 -18.81 3.80 21.13
CA LYS A 224 -19.64 3.10 20.15
C LYS A 224 -18.81 2.40 19.09
N VAL A 225 -17.64 2.95 18.77
CA VAL A 225 -16.65 2.38 17.86
C VAL A 225 -15.36 2.15 18.63
N LYS A 226 -14.73 1.01 18.43
CA LYS A 226 -13.37 0.72 18.92
C LYS A 226 -12.39 0.66 17.77
N VAL A 227 -11.15 1.07 18.02
CA VAL A 227 -10.05 0.98 17.06
C VAL A 227 -8.97 0.07 17.62
N VAL A 228 -8.73 -1.04 16.94
CA VAL A 228 -7.73 -2.05 17.29
C VAL A 228 -6.50 -1.84 16.42
N ALA A 229 -5.31 -1.83 17.02
CA ALA A 229 -4.05 -1.72 16.30
C ALA A 229 -2.96 -2.59 16.95
N PRO A 230 -1.84 -2.87 16.27
CA PRO A 230 -0.70 -3.53 16.90
C PRO A 230 -0.02 -2.63 17.95
N ALA A 231 0.57 -3.23 18.96
CA ALA A 231 1.39 -2.52 19.93
C ALA A 231 2.50 -1.72 19.22
N GLY A 232 2.75 -0.47 19.66
CA GLY A 232 3.72 0.43 19.03
C GLY A 232 3.20 1.20 17.82
N PHE A 233 1.93 1.02 17.44
CA PHE A 233 1.32 1.67 16.28
C PHE A 233 1.45 3.20 16.32
N THR A 234 1.08 3.82 17.43
CA THR A 234 1.02 5.28 17.53
C THR A 234 2.41 5.91 17.38
N GLU A 235 3.42 5.34 18.03
CA GLU A 235 4.80 5.79 17.94
C GLU A 235 5.34 5.69 16.51
N ALA A 236 5.08 4.58 15.84
CA ALA A 236 5.51 4.35 14.47
C ALA A 236 4.79 5.30 13.49
N ALA A 237 3.47 5.39 13.56
CA ALA A 237 2.66 6.26 12.70
C ALA A 237 3.02 7.75 12.86
N VAL A 238 3.20 8.23 14.10
CA VAL A 238 3.61 9.61 14.37
C VAL A 238 5.07 9.84 13.95
N GLY A 239 5.96 8.90 14.20
CA GLY A 239 7.37 8.98 13.81
C GLY A 239 7.53 9.19 12.31
N GLU A 240 6.86 8.40 11.49
CA GLU A 240 6.94 8.49 10.04
C GLU A 240 6.16 9.66 9.44
N ASN A 241 4.92 9.87 9.86
CA ASN A 241 4.01 10.75 9.13
C ASN A 241 3.91 12.16 9.71
N VAL A 242 4.35 12.37 10.96
CA VAL A 242 4.38 13.69 11.60
C VAL A 242 5.82 14.18 11.75
N ILE A 243 6.68 13.44 12.46
CA ILE A 243 8.05 13.90 12.78
C ILE A 243 8.90 13.92 11.50
N ALA A 244 8.94 12.85 10.73
CA ALA A 244 9.65 12.75 9.46
C ALA A 244 8.80 13.16 8.24
N GLY A 245 7.52 13.46 8.42
CA GLY A 245 6.49 13.56 7.38
C GLY A 245 6.86 14.45 6.19
N ASN A 246 7.38 15.65 6.44
CA ASN A 246 7.79 16.56 5.36
C ASN A 246 8.95 16.00 4.51
N ALA A 247 9.92 15.35 5.13
CA ALA A 247 11.04 14.75 4.42
C ALA A 247 10.59 13.52 3.63
N MET A 248 9.76 12.68 4.24
CA MET A 248 9.23 11.47 3.62
C MET A 248 8.29 11.80 2.46
N SER A 249 7.40 12.78 2.59
CA SER A 249 6.50 13.21 1.51
C SER A 249 7.25 13.73 0.28
N ARG A 250 8.33 14.49 0.47
CA ARG A 250 9.18 14.95 -0.64
C ARG A 250 9.85 13.79 -1.37
N ARG A 251 10.35 12.80 -0.64
CA ARG A 251 10.99 11.60 -1.20
C ARG A 251 9.95 10.67 -1.85
N ALA A 252 8.75 10.59 -1.30
CA ALA A 252 7.65 9.82 -1.88
C ALA A 252 7.29 10.29 -3.30
N ALA A 253 7.43 11.58 -3.62
CA ALA A 253 7.26 12.08 -4.97
C ALA A 253 8.19 11.43 -6.01
N TYR A 254 9.41 11.08 -5.60
CA TYR A 254 10.36 10.32 -6.45
C TYR A 254 10.03 8.82 -6.45
N MET A 255 9.62 8.25 -5.33
CA MET A 255 9.32 6.84 -5.18
C MET A 255 8.08 6.43 -5.99
N TYR A 256 6.99 7.19 -5.88
CA TYR A 256 5.73 6.92 -6.59
C TYR A 256 5.63 7.61 -7.96
N GLY A 257 6.55 8.52 -8.28
CA GLY A 257 6.50 9.30 -9.51
C GLY A 257 5.27 10.20 -9.63
N ASN A 258 4.73 10.70 -8.52
CA ASN A 258 3.47 11.46 -8.48
C ASN A 258 3.47 12.71 -9.35
N LEU A 259 4.66 13.26 -9.64
CA LEU A 259 4.83 14.43 -10.49
C LEU A 259 4.95 14.09 -11.99
N LEU A 260 5.05 12.81 -12.34
CA LEU A 260 5.15 12.36 -13.72
C LEU A 260 3.76 12.19 -14.33
N PRO A 261 3.62 12.38 -15.66
CA PRO A 261 2.36 12.16 -16.35
C PRO A 261 1.98 10.67 -16.32
N ARG A 262 0.68 10.39 -16.35
CA ARG A 262 0.12 9.04 -16.44
C ARG A 262 0.16 8.60 -17.88
N ASN A 263 1.20 7.89 -18.27
CA ASN A 263 1.42 7.36 -19.63
C ASN A 263 2.55 6.32 -19.62
N PRO A 264 2.83 5.62 -20.74
CA PRO A 264 3.85 4.58 -20.83
C PRO A 264 5.31 5.03 -20.60
N VAL A 265 5.60 6.32 -20.64
CA VAL A 265 6.95 6.87 -20.36
C VAL A 265 7.00 7.67 -19.05
N GLY A 266 5.90 7.73 -18.35
CA GLY A 266 5.76 8.33 -17.03
C GLY A 266 5.40 7.27 -15.97
N VAL A 267 4.20 7.34 -15.40
CA VAL A 267 3.73 6.41 -14.37
C VAL A 267 2.63 5.52 -14.92
N VAL A 268 2.78 4.21 -14.73
CA VAL A 268 1.78 3.19 -15.11
C VAL A 268 1.13 2.53 -13.89
N ASP A 269 1.87 2.42 -12.78
CA ASP A 269 1.40 1.76 -11.54
C ASP A 269 2.32 2.11 -10.38
N GLY A 270 1.82 2.02 -9.15
CA GLY A 270 2.61 2.19 -7.93
C GLY A 270 3.29 0.91 -7.45
N GLY A 271 3.00 -0.23 -8.07
CA GLY A 271 3.54 -1.54 -7.68
C GLY A 271 2.73 -2.26 -6.60
N LEU A 272 1.99 -1.52 -5.76
CA LEU A 272 1.07 -2.03 -4.73
C LEU A 272 -0.39 -1.71 -5.05
N GLY A 273 -0.61 -0.88 -6.01
CA GLY A 273 -1.86 -0.32 -6.50
C GLY A 273 -1.54 0.79 -7.49
N LYS A 274 -2.54 1.44 -8.07
CA LYS A 274 -2.31 2.43 -9.14
C LYS A 274 -1.48 3.61 -8.71
N THR A 275 -1.84 4.23 -7.60
CA THR A 275 -1.19 5.42 -7.03
C THR A 275 -1.79 5.69 -5.65
N THR A 276 -1.23 6.62 -4.92
CA THR A 276 -1.82 7.16 -3.70
C THR A 276 -2.96 8.11 -4.01
N SER A 277 -4.04 8.07 -3.23
CA SER A 277 -5.10 9.07 -3.31
C SER A 277 -4.63 10.44 -2.80
N ILE A 278 -5.32 11.51 -3.23
CA ILE A 278 -5.02 12.91 -2.85
C ILE A 278 -6.17 13.46 -2.02
N GLY A 279 -5.93 13.71 -0.73
CA GLY A 279 -6.99 14.20 0.15
C GLY A 279 -6.51 14.39 1.58
N ALA A 280 -7.45 14.40 2.52
CA ALA A 280 -7.15 14.52 3.93
C ALA A 280 -6.74 13.16 4.52
N ILE A 281 -5.49 13.06 4.94
CA ILE A 281 -4.99 11.94 5.74
C ILE A 281 -5.28 12.26 7.20
N THR A 282 -5.97 11.38 7.88
CA THR A 282 -6.48 11.58 9.25
C THR A 282 -6.06 10.43 10.16
N LEU A 283 -6.21 10.59 11.45
CA LEU A 283 -5.97 9.55 12.44
C LEU A 283 -6.98 9.68 13.57
N LEU A 284 -7.56 8.55 13.97
CA LEU A 284 -8.19 8.37 15.27
C LEU A 284 -7.31 7.43 16.10
N PRO A 285 -6.98 7.76 17.34
CA PRO A 285 -6.07 6.94 18.14
C PRO A 285 -6.70 5.55 18.40
N PRO A 286 -5.88 4.48 18.39
CA PRO A 286 -6.36 3.16 18.83
C PRO A 286 -6.88 3.17 20.26
N THR A 287 -7.93 2.39 20.50
CA THR A 287 -8.51 2.17 21.83
C THR A 287 -8.07 0.86 22.44
N ASP A 288 -7.76 -0.12 21.60
CA ASP A 288 -7.38 -1.48 21.99
C ASP A 288 -6.14 -1.93 21.19
N PHE A 289 -5.33 -2.81 21.78
CA PHE A 289 -4.07 -3.24 21.15
C PHE A 289 -3.95 -4.76 21.06
N ALA A 290 -3.53 -5.23 19.89
CA ALA A 290 -2.95 -6.55 19.73
C ALA A 290 -1.49 -6.51 20.22
N THR A 291 -1.13 -7.42 21.12
CA THR A 291 0.17 -7.37 21.82
C THR A 291 0.98 -8.65 21.71
N THR A 292 0.33 -9.79 21.49
CA THR A 292 1.01 -11.10 21.50
C THR A 292 0.44 -12.04 20.43
N THR A 293 1.31 -12.81 19.80
CA THR A 293 0.90 -13.89 18.90
C THR A 293 0.08 -14.94 19.67
N GLY A 294 -1.02 -15.38 19.07
CA GLY A 294 -1.99 -16.29 19.67
C GLY A 294 -3.05 -15.60 20.52
N GLN A 295 -2.96 -14.27 20.71
CA GLN A 295 -4.03 -13.52 21.39
C GLN A 295 -5.33 -13.66 20.60
N LYS A 296 -6.41 -13.94 21.32
CA LYS A 296 -7.76 -13.95 20.77
C LYS A 296 -8.46 -12.67 21.13
N LEU A 297 -9.01 -12.00 20.13
CA LEU A 297 -9.85 -10.82 20.29
C LEU A 297 -11.25 -11.14 19.77
N THR A 298 -12.27 -10.72 20.50
CA THR A 298 -13.66 -10.82 20.06
C THR A 298 -14.14 -9.43 19.67
N LEU A 299 -14.39 -9.23 18.39
CA LEU A 299 -14.82 -7.97 17.80
C LEU A 299 -16.26 -8.15 17.31
N ASP A 300 -17.23 -7.48 17.93
CA ASP A 300 -18.66 -7.61 17.60
C ASP A 300 -19.12 -9.08 17.40
N GLY A 301 -18.65 -9.97 18.29
CA GLY A 301 -18.96 -11.40 18.26
C GLY A 301 -18.09 -12.25 17.33
N VAL A 302 -17.26 -11.66 16.48
CA VAL A 302 -16.31 -12.38 15.62
C VAL A 302 -14.99 -12.57 16.36
N GLU A 303 -14.54 -13.81 16.50
CA GLU A 303 -13.21 -14.12 17.04
C GLU A 303 -12.14 -13.92 15.94
N ILE A 304 -11.06 -13.22 16.30
CA ILE A 304 -9.83 -13.19 15.51
C ILE A 304 -8.65 -13.73 16.34
N VAL A 305 -7.74 -14.43 15.70
CA VAL A 305 -6.50 -14.95 16.31
C VAL A 305 -5.32 -14.15 15.74
N VAL A 306 -4.60 -13.44 16.60
CA VAL A 306 -3.54 -12.51 16.26
C VAL A 306 -2.22 -13.24 15.97
N LEU A 307 -1.48 -12.79 14.96
CA LEU A 307 -0.07 -13.10 14.73
C LEU A 307 0.69 -11.79 14.60
N MET A 308 1.47 -11.44 15.61
CA MET A 308 2.29 -10.22 15.61
C MET A 308 3.45 -10.34 14.63
N ALA A 309 3.67 -9.29 13.83
CA ALA A 309 4.70 -9.24 12.80
C ALA A 309 5.51 -7.90 12.82
N PRO A 310 5.98 -7.41 13.97
CA PRO A 310 6.73 -6.16 14.02
C PRO A 310 8.04 -6.26 13.25
N GLU A 311 8.48 -5.13 12.64
CA GLU A 311 9.72 -5.02 11.87
C GLU A 311 9.72 -5.81 10.53
N SER A 312 8.56 -6.37 10.11
CA SER A 312 8.36 -6.96 8.80
C SER A 312 8.13 -5.86 7.76
N GLU A 313 6.91 -5.66 7.28
CA GLU A 313 6.58 -4.56 6.36
C GLU A 313 6.60 -3.21 7.07
N ALA A 314 6.08 -3.14 8.31
CA ALA A 314 6.09 -1.96 9.16
C ALA A 314 6.74 -2.23 10.52
N PRO A 315 7.19 -1.16 11.24
CA PRO A 315 7.71 -1.30 12.60
C PRO A 315 6.70 -1.87 13.58
N SER A 316 5.42 -1.63 13.33
CA SER A 316 4.28 -2.12 14.12
C SER A 316 3.24 -2.69 13.18
N GLU A 317 3.08 -4.01 13.20
CA GLU A 317 2.22 -4.77 12.30
C GLU A 317 1.70 -6.05 12.94
N PHE A 318 0.52 -6.51 12.53
CA PHE A 318 0.00 -7.83 12.84
C PHE A 318 -0.86 -8.38 11.70
N MET A 319 -0.78 -9.68 11.52
CA MET A 319 -1.69 -10.50 10.74
C MET A 319 -2.74 -11.12 11.65
N PHE A 320 -3.85 -11.60 11.10
CA PHE A 320 -4.85 -12.29 11.91
C PHE A 320 -5.64 -13.34 11.13
N TYR A 321 -6.10 -14.35 11.82
CA TYR A 321 -6.98 -15.38 11.30
C TYR A 321 -8.38 -15.25 11.89
N VAL A 322 -9.40 -15.42 11.03
CA VAL A 322 -10.82 -15.41 11.40
C VAL A 322 -11.35 -16.84 11.26
N PRO A 323 -11.44 -17.62 12.36
CA PRO A 323 -11.80 -19.04 12.30
C PRO A 323 -13.18 -19.31 11.68
N GLU A 324 -14.16 -18.46 11.95
CA GLU A 324 -15.52 -18.57 11.43
C GLU A 324 -15.58 -18.60 9.90
N TYR A 325 -14.71 -17.82 9.24
CA TYR A 325 -14.66 -17.69 7.78
C TYR A 325 -13.48 -18.49 7.18
N LYS A 326 -12.67 -19.16 8.00
CA LYS A 326 -11.42 -19.80 7.60
C LYS A 326 -10.55 -18.84 6.75
N ALA A 327 -10.56 -17.57 7.13
CA ALA A 327 -9.99 -16.47 6.40
C ALA A 327 -8.76 -15.92 7.12
N PHE A 328 -7.64 -15.78 6.41
CA PHE A 328 -6.41 -15.22 6.93
C PHE A 328 -6.16 -13.85 6.31
N CYS A 329 -6.08 -12.82 7.16
CA CYS A 329 -5.61 -11.50 6.77
C CYS A 329 -4.09 -11.44 6.93
N SER A 330 -3.38 -11.37 5.82
CA SER A 330 -1.92 -11.27 5.81
C SER A 330 -1.40 -9.85 5.98
N ALA A 331 -2.26 -8.88 6.28
CA ALA A 331 -1.89 -7.46 6.32
C ALA A 331 -1.17 -7.03 5.03
N GLU A 332 0.05 -6.53 5.11
CA GLU A 332 0.91 -6.30 3.94
C GLU A 332 2.07 -7.28 3.84
N ASP A 333 2.17 -8.23 4.80
CA ASP A 333 3.25 -9.22 4.86
C ASP A 333 3.27 -10.22 3.71
N ALA A 334 2.12 -10.52 3.08
CA ALA A 334 2.04 -11.34 1.88
C ALA A 334 1.03 -10.76 0.90
N THR A 335 1.52 -10.19 -0.19
CA THR A 335 0.75 -9.61 -1.28
C THR A 335 1.19 -10.19 -2.62
N HIS A 336 0.43 -9.98 -3.72
CA HIS A 336 0.74 -10.55 -5.05
C HIS A 336 1.99 -9.96 -5.72
N THR A 337 2.77 -9.17 -5.00
CA THR A 337 4.11 -8.73 -5.40
C THR A 337 5.09 -8.92 -4.26
N LEU A 338 6.38 -9.03 -4.58
CA LEU A 338 7.42 -8.97 -3.55
C LEU A 338 7.55 -7.51 -3.10
N HIS A 339 7.32 -7.27 -1.82
CA HIS A 339 7.47 -5.95 -1.25
C HIS A 339 8.97 -5.60 -1.06
N ASN A 340 9.32 -4.32 -1.21
CA ASN A 340 10.68 -3.86 -0.99
C ASN A 340 11.08 -3.96 0.50
N LEU A 341 12.36 -4.17 0.77
CA LEU A 341 12.93 -4.16 2.12
C LEU A 341 13.42 -2.77 2.54
N TYR A 342 13.68 -1.90 1.57
CA TYR A 342 14.12 -0.53 1.79
C TYR A 342 13.28 0.43 0.97
N THR A 343 12.54 1.29 1.66
CA THR A 343 11.64 2.24 1.03
C THR A 343 12.36 3.56 0.78
N LEU A 344 12.43 4.01 -0.47
CA LEU A 344 13.17 5.21 -0.86
C LEU A 344 12.66 6.50 -0.21
N ARG A 345 11.42 6.53 0.28
CA ARG A 345 10.91 7.66 1.07
C ARG A 345 11.64 7.83 2.40
N GLY A 346 12.36 6.81 2.87
CA GLY A 346 13.16 6.85 4.10
C GLY A 346 12.49 6.19 5.31
N ALA A 347 11.55 5.28 5.09
CA ALA A 347 11.04 4.41 6.13
C ALA A 347 12.15 3.52 6.72
N LYS A 348 11.92 2.99 7.91
CA LYS A 348 12.85 2.06 8.57
C LYS A 348 13.11 0.85 7.66
N VAL A 349 14.37 0.41 7.59
CA VAL A 349 14.74 -0.81 6.84
C VAL A 349 14.06 -2.00 7.50
N ARG A 350 13.46 -2.86 6.70
CA ARG A 350 12.71 -4.03 7.11
C ARG A 350 13.61 -5.23 7.35
N ASP A 351 13.26 -6.05 8.34
CA ASP A 351 14.01 -7.27 8.63
C ASP A 351 13.45 -8.46 7.83
N ALA A 352 14.12 -8.78 6.73
CA ALA A 352 13.71 -9.88 5.85
C ALA A 352 13.71 -11.25 6.56
N LEU A 353 14.60 -11.46 7.54
CA LEU A 353 14.64 -12.72 8.29
C LEU A 353 13.44 -12.83 9.24
N LEU A 354 13.12 -11.78 9.97
CA LEU A 354 11.92 -11.76 10.81
C LEU A 354 10.67 -11.93 9.96
N TRP A 355 10.58 -11.20 8.83
CA TRP A 355 9.47 -11.33 7.90
C TRP A 355 9.27 -12.77 7.44
N SER A 356 10.35 -13.45 7.00
CA SER A 356 10.27 -14.86 6.61
C SER A 356 9.82 -15.78 7.75
N LYS A 357 10.19 -15.47 9.01
CA LYS A 357 9.74 -16.24 10.18
C LYS A 357 8.26 -16.05 10.49
N TYR A 358 7.72 -14.83 10.31
CA TYR A 358 6.29 -14.57 10.50
C TYR A 358 5.44 -15.26 9.44
N LEU A 359 5.90 -15.29 8.18
CA LEU A 359 5.24 -16.06 7.14
C LEU A 359 5.29 -17.58 7.43
N GLN A 360 6.42 -18.09 7.98
CA GLN A 360 6.46 -19.48 8.44
C GLN A 360 5.47 -19.72 9.60
N ALA A 361 5.43 -18.81 10.58
CA ALA A 361 4.50 -18.92 11.71
C ALA A 361 3.04 -18.91 11.25
N SER A 362 2.68 -18.13 10.22
CA SER A 362 1.32 -18.14 9.67
C SER A 362 0.95 -19.50 9.06
N ILE A 363 1.90 -20.14 8.39
CA ILE A 363 1.72 -21.51 7.84
C ILE A 363 1.57 -22.52 9.00
N ASP A 364 2.42 -22.43 10.01
CA ASP A 364 2.42 -23.37 11.14
C ASP A 364 1.13 -23.24 11.99
N MET A 365 0.65 -22.02 12.18
CA MET A 365 -0.54 -21.76 13.01
C MET A 365 -1.85 -22.02 12.28
N PHE A 366 -1.95 -21.65 11.00
CA PHE A 366 -3.22 -21.57 10.29
C PHE A 366 -3.24 -22.36 8.96
N GLY A 367 -2.08 -22.82 8.46
CA GLY A 367 -1.93 -23.45 7.14
C GLY A 367 -2.78 -24.70 6.93
N GLY A 368 -3.18 -25.38 8.00
CA GLY A 368 -4.06 -26.56 7.90
C GLY A 368 -5.55 -26.24 7.67
N ASP A 369 -5.98 -24.99 7.89
CA ASP A 369 -7.41 -24.64 7.95
C ASP A 369 -7.80 -23.42 7.09
N MET A 370 -6.83 -22.64 6.60
CA MET A 370 -7.10 -21.50 5.73
C MET A 370 -7.76 -21.91 4.42
N GLU A 371 -8.89 -21.28 4.06
CA GLU A 371 -9.57 -21.45 2.76
C GLU A 371 -9.49 -20.21 1.89
N VAL A 372 -9.27 -19.03 2.51
CA VAL A 372 -9.01 -17.78 1.82
C VAL A 372 -7.96 -16.96 2.55
N LEU A 373 -7.05 -16.34 1.77
CA LEU A 373 -6.11 -15.32 2.23
C LEU A 373 -6.49 -14.00 1.56
N PHE A 374 -6.63 -12.94 2.35
CA PHE A 374 -6.81 -11.57 1.86
C PHE A 374 -5.76 -10.64 2.50
N ALA A 375 -5.47 -9.55 1.82
CA ALA A 375 -4.40 -8.64 2.20
C ALA A 375 -4.87 -7.19 2.13
N SER A 376 -4.04 -6.30 2.61
CA SER A 376 -4.26 -4.84 2.58
C SER A 376 -4.00 -4.23 1.20
N HIS A 377 -3.48 -5.03 0.26
CA HIS A 377 -3.30 -4.70 -1.17
C HIS A 377 -3.70 -5.87 -2.05
N TYR A 378 -4.08 -5.58 -3.31
CA TYR A 378 -4.43 -6.56 -4.35
C TYR A 378 -5.73 -7.33 -4.08
N TRP A 379 -5.84 -8.51 -4.65
CA TRP A 379 -6.96 -9.44 -4.59
C TRP A 379 -6.62 -10.64 -3.69
N PRO A 380 -7.62 -11.35 -3.17
CA PRO A 380 -7.39 -12.52 -2.35
C PRO A 380 -6.84 -13.73 -3.12
N THR A 381 -6.31 -14.68 -2.37
CA THR A 381 -5.97 -16.03 -2.83
C THR A 381 -6.94 -17.03 -2.20
N TRP A 382 -7.53 -17.90 -3.00
CA TRP A 382 -8.48 -18.93 -2.57
C TRP A 382 -7.90 -20.33 -2.72
N GLY A 383 -8.29 -21.20 -1.80
CA GLY A 383 -7.86 -22.60 -1.76
C GLY A 383 -6.62 -22.81 -0.91
N ASN A 384 -6.71 -23.78 0.03
CA ASN A 384 -5.67 -24.03 1.02
C ASN A 384 -4.30 -24.30 0.41
N ALA A 385 -4.23 -25.19 -0.59
CA ALA A 385 -2.96 -25.56 -1.23
C ALA A 385 -2.28 -24.37 -1.92
N GLN A 386 -3.09 -23.50 -2.58
CA GLN A 386 -2.62 -22.29 -3.25
C GLN A 386 -2.09 -21.28 -2.23
N ILE A 387 -2.82 -21.09 -1.12
CA ILE A 387 -2.44 -20.18 -0.04
C ILE A 387 -1.12 -20.62 0.59
N VAL A 388 -0.99 -21.90 0.94
CA VAL A 388 0.23 -22.43 1.55
C VAL A 388 1.42 -22.33 0.58
N THR A 389 1.21 -22.60 -0.71
CA THR A 389 2.25 -22.42 -1.74
C THR A 389 2.65 -20.96 -1.88
N PHE A 390 1.70 -20.05 -1.93
CA PHE A 390 1.93 -18.60 -1.99
C PHE A 390 2.75 -18.11 -0.79
N LEU A 391 2.33 -18.45 0.43
CA LEU A 391 3.05 -18.08 1.66
C LEU A 391 4.47 -18.66 1.72
N LYS A 392 4.66 -19.91 1.27
CA LYS A 392 5.99 -20.53 1.17
C LYS A 392 6.88 -19.80 0.19
N SER A 393 6.35 -19.42 -0.97
CA SER A 393 7.11 -18.67 -1.99
C SER A 393 7.55 -17.30 -1.47
N GLN A 394 6.66 -16.53 -0.83
CA GLN A 394 6.97 -15.26 -0.20
C GLN A 394 8.02 -15.42 0.92
N ARG A 395 7.82 -16.37 1.82
CA ARG A 395 8.77 -16.73 2.89
C ARG A 395 10.18 -17.00 2.36
N ASP A 396 10.28 -17.84 1.34
CA ASP A 396 11.56 -18.26 0.80
C ASP A 396 12.29 -17.13 0.09
N MET A 397 11.55 -16.25 -0.60
CA MET A 397 12.11 -15.04 -1.21
C MET A 397 12.73 -14.11 -0.16
N TYR A 398 12.01 -13.79 0.93
CA TYR A 398 12.57 -12.96 2.02
C TYR A 398 13.74 -13.64 2.72
N ARG A 399 13.72 -14.96 2.86
CA ARG A 399 14.82 -15.71 3.44
C ARG A 399 16.10 -15.66 2.60
N ILE A 400 15.98 -15.73 1.27
CA ILE A 400 17.10 -15.58 0.34
C ILE A 400 17.72 -14.16 0.47
N PHE A 401 16.93 -13.12 0.53
CA PHE A 401 17.42 -11.77 0.73
C PHE A 401 18.16 -11.60 2.06
N SER A 402 17.65 -12.19 3.14
CA SER A 402 18.28 -12.16 4.46
C SER A 402 19.65 -12.86 4.47
N ALA A 403 19.81 -13.96 3.74
CA ALA A 403 21.06 -14.72 3.73
C ALA A 403 22.25 -13.99 3.07
N GLY A 404 22.04 -12.79 2.52
CA GLY A 404 23.10 -11.99 1.89
C GLY A 404 23.66 -12.57 0.60
N GLN A 405 23.22 -13.75 0.21
CA GLN A 405 23.69 -14.45 -0.99
C GLN A 405 23.13 -13.83 -2.29
N GLY A 406 22.02 -13.09 -2.20
CA GLY A 406 21.42 -12.44 -3.35
C GLY A 406 22.02 -11.08 -3.72
N VAL A 407 22.53 -10.33 -2.76
CA VAL A 407 22.96 -8.95 -2.99
C VAL A 407 24.35 -8.88 -3.62
N SER A 408 25.27 -9.78 -3.25
CA SER A 408 26.64 -9.83 -3.78
C SER A 408 26.70 -10.43 -5.19
N THR A 409 25.86 -11.40 -5.52
CA THR A 409 25.84 -12.03 -6.84
C THR A 409 25.05 -11.25 -7.90
N TYR A 410 24.10 -10.43 -7.50
CA TYR A 410 23.42 -9.52 -8.44
C TYR A 410 24.32 -8.35 -8.90
N ALA A 411 25.36 -8.03 -8.14
CA ALA A 411 26.25 -6.93 -8.46
C ALA A 411 27.44 -7.33 -9.33
N SER A 412 27.84 -8.60 -9.42
CA SER A 412 29.07 -9.02 -10.08
C SER A 412 28.95 -10.07 -11.20
N ASP A 413 27.99 -11.02 -11.15
CA ASP A 413 28.10 -12.22 -12.02
C ASP A 413 26.83 -12.63 -12.82
N GLY A 414 25.85 -11.75 -13.01
CA GLY A 414 24.63 -12.12 -13.74
C GLY A 414 23.69 -13.06 -12.94
N PRO A 415 22.63 -13.59 -13.54
CA PRO A 415 21.59 -14.29 -12.78
C PRO A 415 22.14 -15.54 -12.07
N CYS A 416 21.91 -15.57 -10.76
CA CYS A 416 22.31 -16.67 -9.87
C CYS A 416 21.82 -18.04 -10.42
N THR A 417 22.76 -18.94 -10.73
CA THR A 417 22.47 -20.29 -11.20
C THR A 417 21.68 -21.12 -10.18
N THR A 418 21.82 -20.86 -8.89
CA THR A 418 21.07 -21.53 -7.81
C THR A 418 19.59 -21.13 -7.75
N CYS A 419 19.22 -19.95 -8.25
CA CYS A 419 17.81 -19.60 -8.41
C CYS A 419 17.13 -20.36 -9.57
N ARG A 420 17.90 -20.83 -10.57
CA ARG A 420 17.36 -21.68 -11.64
C ARG A 420 16.89 -23.03 -11.11
N ASP A 421 17.63 -23.62 -10.18
CA ASP A 421 17.33 -24.97 -9.68
C ASP A 421 16.13 -24.98 -8.72
N ALA A 422 15.91 -23.87 -8.02
CA ALA A 422 14.73 -23.72 -7.14
C ALA A 422 13.42 -23.46 -7.91
N CYS A 423 13.50 -22.82 -9.10
CA CYS A 423 12.33 -22.59 -9.96
C CYS A 423 12.08 -23.71 -10.97
N SER A 424 13.07 -24.57 -11.26
CA SER A 424 12.96 -25.64 -12.26
C SER A 424 12.59 -27.03 -11.68
N SER A 425 12.46 -27.15 -10.36
CA SER A 425 12.20 -28.44 -9.69
C SER A 425 10.78 -28.57 -9.13
N GLN A 426 9.80 -27.93 -9.78
CA GLN A 426 8.39 -28.28 -9.52
C GLN A 426 7.71 -28.70 -10.84
N PRO A 427 7.01 -29.86 -10.83
CA PRO A 427 6.24 -30.36 -11.99
C PRO A 427 4.96 -29.54 -12.20
#